data_1e91af6740785df3da598a45ffd6d7a6
#
_entry.id   1e91af6740785df3da598a45ffd6d7a6
#
_cell.length_a   1.000
_cell.length_b   1.000
_cell.length_c   1.000
_cell.angle_alpha   90.00
_cell.angle_beta   90.00
_cell.angle_gamma   90.00
#
_symmetry.space_group_name_H-M   'P 1'
#
loop_
_entity.id
_entity.type
_entity.pdbx_description
1 polymer ?
#
loop_
_entity_poly.entity_id
_entity_poly.type
_entity_poly.pdbx_seq_one_letter_code
_entity_poly.pdbx_strand_id
1 'polypeptide(L)'
;MKTIFKYIFSVALGSIMLTSCDLDTIPTTYVDASSVFGKTGDAEKVLNGGWNYLMETFNSYANPGYGAMLRANDAMGSDVVLNTKYGFRAHNEFTAIYGKGGTNTLSWLLAYRVINDCNGVLDNIDAAEGTQIDRNRIKGQALALRGFLYLHLASCYSFAIDKDPDAVCAPIYTQSTDETIAAEGKPASSVSEVYAQSINDLEEALELIPETYVRDAKHKIDNEVVLGILSRACLYARQWEKAKTYSDKLLAKNNYLMTESEYKAGFNSVDNKEWIWGHAQTNDQSNASYQFHYLDTTTKGSYYYSFNADP
;
A
#
# COMPACT_ATOMS: atom_id res chain seq x y z
N MET A 1 53.67 -18.73 -52.42
CA MET A 1 52.50 -19.42 -51.90
C MET A 1 52.54 -19.57 -50.34
N LYS A 2 53.63 -19.93 -49.71
CA LYS A 2 53.67 -20.13 -48.23
C LYS A 2 53.42 -18.83 -47.43
N THR A 3 53.73 -17.64 -47.94
CA THR A 3 53.56 -16.37 -47.25
C THR A 3 52.13 -15.86 -47.27
N ILE A 4 51.41 -16.05 -48.35
CA ILE A 4 50.02 -15.66 -48.51
C ILE A 4 49.11 -16.51 -47.61
N PHE A 5 49.39 -17.78 -47.47
CA PHE A 5 48.65 -18.66 -46.55
C PHE A 5 48.76 -18.26 -45.07
N LYS A 6 49.91 -17.70 -44.66
CA LYS A 6 50.11 -17.22 -43.29
C LYS A 6 49.27 -15.95 -43.01
N TYR A 7 49.12 -15.05 -43.96
CA TYR A 7 48.26 -13.86 -43.78
C TYR A 7 46.76 -14.16 -43.82
N ILE A 8 46.32 -15.15 -44.66
CA ILE A 8 44.93 -15.60 -44.71
C ILE A 8 44.56 -16.29 -43.38
N PHE A 9 45.47 -17.10 -42.81
CA PHE A 9 45.24 -17.77 -41.51
C PHE A 9 45.22 -16.80 -40.35
N SER A 10 46.06 -15.74 -40.35
CA SER A 10 46.04 -14.68 -39.32
C SER A 10 44.77 -13.80 -39.38
N VAL A 11 44.22 -13.52 -40.56
CA VAL A 11 42.99 -12.77 -40.73
C VAL A 11 41.79 -13.62 -40.31
N ALA A 12 41.77 -14.93 -40.64
CA ALA A 12 40.68 -15.83 -40.25
C ALA A 12 40.66 -16.06 -38.72
N LEU A 13 41.84 -16.10 -38.04
CA LEU A 13 41.90 -16.24 -36.59
C LEU A 13 41.48 -14.91 -35.87
N GLY A 14 41.72 -13.76 -36.47
CA GLY A 14 41.30 -12.46 -35.95
C GLY A 14 39.76 -12.23 -36.03
N SER A 15 39.11 -12.85 -37.03
CA SER A 15 37.65 -12.71 -37.24
C SER A 15 36.81 -13.56 -36.26
N ILE A 16 37.39 -14.56 -35.61
CA ILE A 16 36.70 -15.44 -34.64
C ILE A 16 36.63 -14.81 -33.23
N MET A 17 37.46 -13.78 -32.98
CA MET A 17 37.50 -13.11 -31.67
C MET A 17 36.46 -11.96 -31.55
N LEU A 18 35.61 -11.74 -32.57
CA LEU A 18 34.61 -10.67 -32.56
C LEU A 18 33.17 -11.20 -32.29
N THR A 19 33.02 -12.46 -31.93
CA THR A 19 31.78 -12.88 -31.25
C THR A 19 31.88 -12.41 -29.83
N SER A 20 31.54 -11.15 -29.61
CA SER A 20 31.22 -10.61 -28.28
C SER A 20 30.17 -11.52 -27.69
N CYS A 21 30.52 -12.28 -26.69
CA CYS A 21 29.52 -12.84 -25.78
C CYS A 21 28.67 -11.65 -25.31
N ASP A 22 27.38 -11.79 -25.45
CA ASP A 22 26.41 -10.92 -24.84
C ASP A 22 26.71 -10.98 -23.32
N LEU A 23 27.31 -9.91 -22.80
CA LEU A 23 27.72 -9.81 -21.40
C LEU A 23 26.60 -9.26 -20.53
N ASP A 24 25.35 -9.38 -20.98
CA ASP A 24 24.18 -9.19 -20.14
C ASP A 24 24.07 -10.34 -19.15
N THR A 25 25.08 -10.46 -18.28
CA THR A 25 24.96 -11.26 -17.08
C THR A 25 24.03 -10.52 -16.13
N ILE A 26 22.76 -10.84 -16.20
CA ILE A 26 21.80 -10.49 -15.15
C ILE A 26 22.39 -11.05 -13.85
N PRO A 27 22.71 -10.21 -12.86
CA PRO A 27 23.17 -10.72 -11.57
C PRO A 27 22.19 -11.76 -11.06
N THR A 28 22.64 -12.91 -10.59
CA THR A 28 21.77 -13.98 -10.07
C THR A 28 20.87 -13.53 -8.90
N THR A 29 21.08 -12.33 -8.40
CA THR A 29 20.27 -11.64 -7.38
C THR A 29 19.26 -10.65 -7.98
N TYR A 30 19.30 -10.40 -9.29
CA TYR A 30 18.36 -9.50 -9.96
C TYR A 30 17.27 -10.36 -10.64
N VAL A 31 16.07 -10.30 -10.14
CA VAL A 31 14.92 -10.95 -10.79
C VAL A 31 14.47 -10.01 -11.91
N ASP A 32 14.63 -10.46 -13.17
CA ASP A 32 14.19 -9.68 -14.34
C ASP A 32 12.70 -9.37 -14.26
N ALA A 33 12.32 -8.13 -14.57
CA ALA A 33 10.93 -7.68 -14.55
C ALA A 33 10.01 -8.59 -15.39
N SER A 34 10.50 -9.10 -16.53
CA SER A 34 9.74 -10.04 -17.38
C SER A 34 9.45 -11.37 -16.66
N SER A 35 10.32 -11.81 -15.76
CA SER A 35 10.09 -13.02 -14.96
C SER A 35 9.15 -12.78 -13.77
N VAL A 36 9.07 -11.54 -13.26
CA VAL A 36 8.19 -11.16 -12.14
C VAL A 36 6.77 -10.89 -12.63
N PHE A 37 6.61 -10.28 -13.80
CA PHE A 37 5.31 -9.85 -14.32
C PHE A 37 4.83 -10.66 -15.54
N GLY A 38 5.57 -11.71 -15.93
CA GLY A 38 5.25 -12.49 -17.12
C GLY A 38 3.91 -13.24 -17.07
N LYS A 39 3.37 -13.48 -15.89
CA LYS A 39 2.08 -14.15 -15.65
C LYS A 39 1.22 -13.37 -14.66
N THR A 40 -0.10 -13.42 -14.86
CA THR A 40 -1.06 -12.80 -13.95
C THR A 40 -0.90 -13.26 -12.50
N GLY A 41 -0.64 -14.55 -12.28
CA GLY A 41 -0.42 -15.08 -10.93
C GLY A 41 0.85 -14.56 -10.25
N ASP A 42 1.89 -14.20 -11.01
CA ASP A 42 3.12 -13.63 -10.46
C ASP A 42 2.93 -12.14 -10.15
N ALA A 43 2.22 -11.40 -10.98
CA ALA A 43 1.80 -10.02 -10.69
C ALA A 43 0.92 -9.94 -9.42
N GLU A 44 0.02 -10.90 -9.20
CA GLU A 44 -0.77 -10.99 -7.96
C GLU A 44 0.12 -11.24 -6.72
N LYS A 45 1.19 -12.03 -6.85
CA LYS A 45 2.16 -12.23 -5.76
C LYS A 45 2.89 -10.92 -5.39
N VAL A 46 3.17 -10.05 -6.36
CA VAL A 46 3.76 -8.73 -6.09
C VAL A 46 2.82 -7.89 -5.23
N LEU A 47 1.52 -7.85 -5.55
CA LEU A 47 0.54 -7.13 -4.74
C LEU A 47 0.42 -7.71 -3.32
N ASN A 48 0.41 -9.04 -3.20
CA ASN A 48 0.41 -9.70 -1.89
C ASN A 48 1.68 -9.39 -1.09
N GLY A 49 2.84 -9.34 -1.76
CA GLY A 49 4.11 -8.93 -1.15
C GLY A 49 4.09 -7.48 -0.67
N GLY A 50 3.57 -6.57 -1.49
CA GLY A 50 3.36 -5.16 -1.14
C GLY A 50 2.42 -5.01 0.06
N TRP A 51 1.32 -5.75 0.08
CA TRP A 51 0.41 -5.77 1.23
C TRP A 51 1.11 -6.28 2.50
N ASN A 52 1.84 -7.38 2.40
CA ASN A 52 2.60 -7.91 3.54
C ASN A 52 3.65 -6.90 4.02
N TYR A 53 4.36 -6.25 3.10
CA TYR A 53 5.32 -5.21 3.43
C TYR A 53 4.64 -4.04 4.15
N LEU A 54 3.47 -3.60 3.70
CA LEU A 54 2.68 -2.54 4.31
C LEU A 54 2.27 -2.88 5.75
N MET A 55 1.90 -4.13 6.01
CA MET A 55 1.36 -4.56 7.30
C MET A 55 2.44 -4.99 8.30
N GLU A 56 3.52 -5.63 7.83
CA GLU A 56 4.51 -6.30 8.68
C GLU A 56 5.80 -5.49 8.88
N THR A 57 6.13 -4.56 7.97
CA THR A 57 7.34 -3.76 8.10
C THR A 57 7.21 -2.76 9.23
N PHE A 58 8.20 -2.69 10.10
CA PHE A 58 8.18 -1.84 11.27
C PHE A 58 9.52 -1.12 11.50
N ASN A 59 9.42 0.04 12.10
CA ASN A 59 10.55 0.83 12.55
C ASN A 59 11.05 0.33 13.93
N SER A 60 10.15 -0.20 14.76
CA SER A 60 10.49 -0.96 15.94
C SER A 60 9.48 -2.09 16.14
N TYR A 61 9.87 -3.13 16.87
CA TYR A 61 9.02 -4.29 17.13
C TYR A 61 7.67 -3.95 17.80
N ALA A 62 7.56 -2.79 18.43
CA ALA A 62 6.33 -2.33 19.07
C ALA A 62 5.36 -1.61 18.10
N ASN A 63 5.81 -1.24 16.92
CA ASN A 63 5.08 -0.39 15.98
C ASN A 63 5.12 -0.98 14.54
N PRO A 64 4.47 -2.13 14.30
CA PRO A 64 4.50 -2.73 12.99
C PRO A 64 3.55 -2.05 12.03
N GLY A 65 4.05 -1.80 10.82
CA GLY A 65 3.33 -1.49 9.62
C GLY A 65 2.29 -0.38 9.70
N TYR A 66 1.31 -0.51 8.85
CA TYR A 66 0.19 0.44 8.74
C TYR A 66 -0.64 0.52 10.03
N GLY A 67 -0.73 -0.55 10.81
CA GLY A 67 -1.39 -0.53 12.10
C GLY A 67 -0.76 0.46 13.09
N ALA A 68 0.58 0.65 13.03
CA ALA A 68 1.24 1.67 13.84
C ALA A 68 0.87 3.10 13.40
N MET A 69 0.68 3.32 12.08
CA MET A 69 0.25 4.62 11.54
C MET A 69 -1.15 4.98 12.03
N LEU A 70 -2.08 4.03 12.01
CA LEU A 70 -3.44 4.24 12.52
C LEU A 70 -3.42 4.61 14.01
N ARG A 71 -2.68 3.88 14.83
CA ARG A 71 -2.55 4.19 16.28
C ARG A 71 -1.87 5.53 16.55
N ALA A 72 -0.89 5.92 15.72
CA ALA A 72 -0.28 7.23 15.82
C ALA A 72 -1.29 8.35 15.54
N ASN A 73 -2.15 8.16 14.54
CA ASN A 73 -3.23 9.11 14.22
C ASN A 73 -4.26 9.18 15.35
N ASP A 74 -4.68 8.04 15.92
CA ASP A 74 -5.59 8.00 17.07
C ASP A 74 -5.00 8.72 18.27
N ALA A 75 -3.70 8.55 18.52
CA ALA A 75 -3.00 9.23 19.61
C ALA A 75 -2.96 10.76 19.47
N MET A 76 -3.05 11.27 18.25
CA MET A 76 -3.16 12.70 17.95
C MET A 76 -4.61 13.22 17.94
N GLY A 77 -5.57 12.31 17.96
CA GLY A 77 -7.00 12.64 18.00
C GLY A 77 -7.49 13.00 19.41
N SER A 78 -8.78 13.31 19.51
CA SER A 78 -9.45 13.61 20.77
C SER A 78 -10.21 12.43 21.38
N ASP A 79 -10.33 11.32 20.64
CA ASP A 79 -11.14 10.17 21.03
C ASP A 79 -10.42 9.23 22.01
N VAL A 80 -9.11 9.38 22.13
CA VAL A 80 -8.27 8.55 23.03
C VAL A 80 -7.35 9.42 23.86
N VAL A 81 -7.07 8.96 25.10
CA VAL A 81 -6.12 9.61 26.02
C VAL A 81 -4.97 8.65 26.29
N LEU A 82 -3.76 9.12 26.11
CA LEU A 82 -2.56 8.36 26.45
C LEU A 82 -2.31 8.39 27.95
N ASN A 83 -2.40 7.25 28.61
CA ASN A 83 -2.26 7.15 30.06
C ASN A 83 -0.84 6.80 30.55
N THR A 84 0.11 6.60 29.66
CA THR A 84 1.50 6.29 29.98
C THR A 84 2.48 7.27 29.37
N LYS A 85 3.72 7.30 29.87
CA LYS A 85 4.78 8.20 29.37
C LYS A 85 5.54 7.63 28.15
N TYR A 86 5.17 6.47 27.65
CA TYR A 86 5.89 5.76 26.60
C TYR A 86 5.03 5.58 25.34
N GLY A 87 5.61 5.08 24.27
CA GLY A 87 4.92 4.74 23.05
C GLY A 87 4.54 5.94 22.19
N PHE A 88 3.26 6.16 21.97
CA PHE A 88 2.76 7.27 21.15
C PHE A 88 2.68 8.62 21.89
N ARG A 89 3.36 8.78 23.03
CA ARG A 89 3.39 10.03 23.77
C ARG A 89 3.78 11.23 22.89
N ALA A 90 4.83 11.07 22.09
CA ALA A 90 5.30 12.14 21.22
C ALA A 90 4.28 12.52 20.13
N HIS A 91 3.40 11.59 19.73
CA HIS A 91 2.27 11.87 18.83
C HIS A 91 1.17 12.63 19.59
N ASN A 92 0.79 12.16 20.77
CA ASN A 92 -0.20 12.81 21.62
C ASN A 92 0.21 14.25 22.01
N GLU A 93 1.50 14.47 22.24
CA GLU A 93 2.07 15.80 22.54
C GLU A 93 2.39 16.61 21.27
N PHE A 94 2.09 16.09 20.07
CA PHE A 94 2.41 16.68 18.76
C PHE A 94 3.91 16.96 18.54
N THR A 95 4.80 16.33 19.29
CA THR A 95 6.26 16.49 19.12
C THR A 95 6.84 15.52 18.09
N ALA A 96 6.14 14.42 17.78
CA ALA A 96 6.55 13.45 16.75
C ALA A 96 6.29 13.92 15.31
N ILE A 97 5.50 14.98 15.13
CA ILE A 97 5.17 15.51 13.80
C ILE A 97 6.28 16.40 13.21
N TYR A 98 7.26 16.76 14.03
CA TYR A 98 8.39 17.59 13.59
C TYR A 98 9.54 16.71 13.07
N GLY A 99 9.94 16.95 11.81
CA GLY A 99 11.15 16.38 11.25
C GLY A 99 11.00 15.02 10.58
N LYS A 100 12.13 14.53 10.09
CA LYS A 100 12.28 13.29 9.33
C LYS A 100 12.65 12.15 10.26
N GLY A 101 11.70 11.55 10.94
CA GLY A 101 12.02 10.44 11.85
C GLY A 101 10.80 9.63 12.27
N GLY A 102 11.07 8.47 12.87
CA GLY A 102 10.07 7.62 13.47
C GLY A 102 8.92 7.23 12.51
N THR A 103 7.71 7.37 13.00
CA THR A 103 6.48 6.97 12.32
C THR A 103 6.21 7.77 11.05
N ASN A 104 6.59 9.05 11.00
CA ASN A 104 6.39 9.88 9.79
C ASN A 104 7.20 9.34 8.61
N THR A 105 8.49 9.05 8.82
CA THR A 105 9.34 8.46 7.78
C THR A 105 8.86 7.06 7.40
N LEU A 106 8.47 6.24 8.38
CA LEU A 106 7.97 4.90 8.11
C LEU A 106 6.70 4.95 7.25
N SER A 107 5.73 5.79 7.60
CA SER A 107 4.49 5.97 6.83
C SER A 107 4.77 6.33 5.37
N TRP A 108 5.67 7.29 5.15
CA TRP A 108 6.08 7.71 3.80
C TRP A 108 6.74 6.57 3.02
N LEU A 109 7.70 5.89 3.63
CA LEU A 109 8.41 4.77 3.00
C LEU A 109 7.47 3.61 2.66
N LEU A 110 6.58 3.23 3.58
CA LEU A 110 5.60 2.18 3.35
C LEU A 110 4.70 2.51 2.15
N ALA A 111 4.17 3.74 2.12
CA ALA A 111 3.29 4.16 1.04
C ALA A 111 3.99 4.13 -0.32
N TYR A 112 5.15 4.78 -0.46
CA TYR A 112 5.83 4.87 -1.75
C TYR A 112 6.44 3.56 -2.21
N ARG A 113 6.88 2.70 -1.30
CA ARG A 113 7.33 1.36 -1.68
C ARG A 113 6.20 0.57 -2.33
N VAL A 114 5.04 0.55 -1.70
CA VAL A 114 3.89 -0.21 -2.23
C VAL A 114 3.27 0.46 -3.46
N ILE A 115 3.27 1.80 -3.54
CA ILE A 115 2.90 2.52 -4.77
C ILE A 115 3.79 2.09 -5.93
N ASN A 116 5.11 1.94 -5.72
CA ASN A 116 6.01 1.47 -6.75
C ASN A 116 5.74 0.02 -7.16
N ASP A 117 5.44 -0.86 -6.21
CA ASP A 117 5.04 -2.24 -6.49
C ASP A 117 3.73 -2.27 -7.33
N CYS A 118 2.75 -1.43 -6.98
CA CYS A 118 1.52 -1.27 -7.79
C CYS A 118 1.83 -0.76 -9.20
N ASN A 119 2.69 0.23 -9.33
CA ASN A 119 3.09 0.77 -10.63
C ASN A 119 3.78 -0.30 -11.48
N GLY A 120 4.66 -1.11 -10.89
CA GLY A 120 5.29 -2.24 -11.59
C GLY A 120 4.26 -3.23 -12.15
N VAL A 121 3.20 -3.53 -11.39
CA VAL A 121 2.08 -4.34 -11.88
C VAL A 121 1.36 -3.64 -13.03
N LEU A 122 1.01 -2.36 -12.86
CA LEU A 122 0.26 -1.58 -13.85
C LEU A 122 0.99 -1.43 -15.19
N ASP A 123 2.31 -1.25 -15.14
CA ASP A 123 3.15 -1.11 -16.32
C ASP A 123 3.23 -2.41 -17.16
N ASN A 124 3.02 -3.58 -16.54
CA ASN A 124 3.30 -4.87 -17.16
C ASN A 124 2.08 -5.79 -17.33
N ILE A 125 0.99 -5.59 -16.59
CA ILE A 125 -0.12 -6.56 -16.48
C ILE A 125 -0.83 -6.80 -17.81
N ASP A 126 -0.91 -5.82 -18.69
CA ASP A 126 -1.61 -5.94 -19.96
C ASP A 126 -0.91 -6.92 -20.94
N ALA A 127 0.42 -7.13 -20.77
CA ALA A 127 1.22 -8.10 -21.51
C ALA A 127 1.36 -9.47 -20.82
N ALA A 128 0.94 -9.60 -19.56
CA ALA A 128 1.08 -10.82 -18.77
C ALA A 128 0.25 -11.99 -19.36
N GLU A 129 0.82 -13.19 -19.31
CA GLU A 129 0.11 -14.43 -19.66
C GLU A 129 -1.00 -14.71 -18.66
N GLY A 130 -2.23 -14.91 -19.16
CA GLY A 130 -3.42 -15.18 -18.36
C GLY A 130 -4.70 -14.78 -19.08
N THR A 131 -5.84 -14.90 -18.40
CA THR A 131 -7.12 -14.46 -18.95
C THR A 131 -7.26 -12.93 -18.88
N GLN A 132 -8.09 -12.36 -19.79
CA GLN A 132 -8.39 -10.92 -19.69
C GLN A 132 -9.09 -10.56 -18.39
N ILE A 133 -9.91 -11.48 -17.88
CA ILE A 133 -10.60 -11.30 -16.58
C ILE A 133 -9.59 -11.20 -15.45
N ASP A 134 -8.56 -12.05 -15.44
CA ASP A 134 -7.51 -11.99 -14.41
C ASP A 134 -6.65 -10.73 -14.55
N ARG A 135 -6.28 -10.35 -15.78
CA ARG A 135 -5.55 -9.10 -16.02
C ARG A 135 -6.33 -7.90 -15.48
N ASN A 136 -7.61 -7.79 -15.83
CA ASN A 136 -8.46 -6.69 -15.38
C ASN A 136 -8.60 -6.68 -13.84
N ARG A 137 -8.83 -7.86 -13.24
CA ARG A 137 -8.94 -8.00 -11.78
C ARG A 137 -7.67 -7.51 -11.07
N ILE A 138 -6.51 -7.99 -11.50
CA ILE A 138 -5.23 -7.65 -10.87
C ILE A 138 -4.87 -6.18 -11.11
N LYS A 139 -5.13 -5.66 -12.31
CA LYS A 139 -4.99 -4.24 -12.62
C LYS A 139 -5.84 -3.38 -11.70
N GLY A 140 -7.11 -3.75 -11.53
CA GLY A 140 -8.02 -3.06 -10.62
C GLY A 140 -7.57 -3.14 -9.16
N GLN A 141 -7.05 -4.28 -8.71
CA GLN A 141 -6.50 -4.42 -7.35
C GLN A 141 -5.26 -3.55 -7.14
N ALA A 142 -4.37 -3.44 -8.13
CA ALA A 142 -3.20 -2.56 -8.08
C ALA A 142 -3.61 -1.08 -8.01
N LEU A 143 -4.57 -0.66 -8.84
CA LEU A 143 -5.13 0.69 -8.81
C LEU A 143 -5.78 0.98 -7.46
N ALA A 144 -6.59 0.07 -6.93
CA ALA A 144 -7.25 0.26 -5.65
C ALA A 144 -6.27 0.40 -4.48
N LEU A 145 -5.21 -0.41 -4.46
CA LEU A 145 -4.18 -0.31 -3.43
C LEU A 145 -3.38 1.00 -3.57
N ARG A 146 -3.06 1.42 -4.78
CA ARG A 146 -2.39 2.71 -5.05
C ARG A 146 -3.28 3.89 -4.64
N GLY A 147 -4.54 3.86 -5.02
CA GLY A 147 -5.53 4.88 -4.64
C GLY A 147 -5.71 4.98 -3.13
N PHE A 148 -5.75 3.86 -2.42
CA PHE A 148 -5.77 3.82 -0.95
C PHE A 148 -4.54 4.48 -0.32
N LEU A 149 -3.36 4.26 -0.88
CA LEU A 149 -2.12 4.86 -0.37
C LEU A 149 -2.03 6.36 -0.67
N TYR A 150 -2.52 6.82 -1.81
CA TYR A 150 -2.63 8.25 -2.07
C TYR A 150 -3.67 8.93 -1.17
N LEU A 151 -4.78 8.26 -0.85
CA LEU A 151 -5.71 8.73 0.17
C LEU A 151 -5.03 8.89 1.53
N HIS A 152 -4.22 7.91 1.94
CA HIS A 152 -3.44 7.98 3.17
C HIS A 152 -2.46 9.16 3.15
N LEU A 153 -1.69 9.33 2.08
CA LEU A 153 -0.75 10.45 1.95
C LEU A 153 -1.45 11.80 2.01
N ALA A 154 -2.58 11.96 1.30
CA ALA A 154 -3.36 13.19 1.31
C ALA A 154 -3.91 13.53 2.70
N SER A 155 -4.32 12.52 3.47
CA SER A 155 -4.88 12.72 4.80
C SER A 155 -3.82 13.01 5.88
N CYS A 156 -2.57 12.55 5.68
CA CYS A 156 -1.51 12.64 6.71
C CYS A 156 -0.48 13.73 6.45
N TYR A 157 -0.26 14.15 5.19
CA TYR A 157 0.87 15.02 4.82
C TYR A 157 0.46 16.36 4.23
N SER A 158 -0.79 16.77 4.43
CA SER A 158 -1.27 18.08 4.01
C SER A 158 -2.38 18.58 4.93
N PHE A 159 -2.89 19.77 4.64
CA PHE A 159 -4.07 20.30 5.28
C PHE A 159 -5.34 19.66 4.70
N ALA A 160 -6.43 19.75 5.47
CA ALA A 160 -7.75 19.43 4.93
C ALA A 160 -8.03 20.27 3.66
N ILE A 161 -8.61 19.64 2.63
CA ILE A 161 -8.80 20.24 1.31
C ILE A 161 -9.61 21.54 1.33
N ASP A 162 -10.55 21.66 2.28
CA ASP A 162 -11.38 22.86 2.46
C ASP A 162 -10.62 24.03 3.13
N LYS A 163 -9.47 23.74 3.76
CA LYS A 163 -8.60 24.78 4.30
C LYS A 163 -7.73 25.40 3.21
N ASP A 164 -7.12 24.57 2.39
CA ASP A 164 -6.25 25.00 1.29
C ASP A 164 -6.11 23.85 0.26
N PRO A 165 -6.87 23.87 -0.83
CA PRO A 165 -6.82 22.83 -1.87
C PRO A 165 -5.49 22.77 -2.61
N ASP A 166 -4.74 23.88 -2.63
CA ASP A 166 -3.44 23.99 -3.30
C ASP A 166 -2.25 23.72 -2.37
N ALA A 167 -2.53 23.39 -1.10
CA ALA A 167 -1.48 23.06 -0.15
C ALA A 167 -0.61 21.91 -0.67
N VAL A 168 0.70 22.07 -0.52
CA VAL A 168 1.67 21.03 -0.89
C VAL A 168 1.41 19.74 -0.13
N CYS A 169 1.38 18.63 -0.84
CA CYS A 169 1.09 17.32 -0.28
C CYS A 169 2.19 16.29 -0.62
N ALA A 170 2.04 15.59 -1.71
CA ALA A 170 2.88 14.43 -2.03
C ALA A 170 3.13 14.30 -3.54
N PRO A 171 4.31 13.84 -3.99
CA PRO A 171 4.57 13.53 -5.39
C PRO A 171 3.67 12.39 -5.90
N ILE A 172 3.11 12.56 -7.10
CA ILE A 172 2.29 11.54 -7.74
C ILE A 172 3.14 10.76 -8.74
N TYR A 173 3.40 9.47 -8.46
CA TYR A 173 4.05 8.52 -9.36
C TYR A 173 3.02 7.54 -9.90
N THR A 174 2.86 7.49 -11.21
CA THR A 174 1.90 6.61 -11.91
C THR A 174 2.58 5.52 -12.74
N GLN A 175 3.90 5.51 -12.75
CA GLN A 175 4.76 4.51 -13.39
C GLN A 175 5.79 4.03 -12.38
N SER A 176 6.31 2.81 -12.58
CA SER A 176 7.40 2.29 -11.75
C SER A 176 8.63 3.19 -11.86
N THR A 177 9.34 3.33 -10.75
CA THR A 177 10.54 4.16 -10.69
C THR A 177 11.78 3.31 -10.93
N ASP A 178 12.63 3.76 -11.85
CA ASP A 178 14.00 3.31 -12.03
C ASP A 178 14.99 4.20 -11.27
N GLU A 179 16.28 3.90 -11.40
CA GLU A 179 17.35 4.69 -10.75
C GLU A 179 17.38 6.15 -11.23
N THR A 180 17.04 6.40 -12.49
CA THR A 180 17.03 7.74 -13.09
C THR A 180 15.89 8.57 -12.51
N ILE A 181 14.68 8.04 -12.53
CA ILE A 181 13.48 8.69 -11.96
C ILE A 181 13.66 8.93 -10.46
N ALA A 182 14.28 7.96 -9.75
CA ALA A 182 14.55 8.09 -8.32
C ALA A 182 15.58 9.18 -8.02
N ALA A 183 16.61 9.33 -8.87
CA ALA A 183 17.65 10.35 -8.71
C ALA A 183 17.14 11.78 -9.05
N GLU A 184 16.33 11.91 -10.07
CA GLU A 184 15.74 13.18 -10.47
C GLU A 184 14.68 13.67 -9.49
N GLY A 185 13.94 12.73 -8.90
CA GLY A 185 12.80 13.01 -8.04
C GLY A 185 11.63 13.63 -8.80
N LYS A 186 10.58 13.97 -8.05
CA LYS A 186 9.38 14.62 -8.60
C LYS A 186 8.89 15.68 -7.62
N PRO A 187 8.46 16.87 -8.08
CA PRO A 187 7.87 17.86 -7.21
C PRO A 187 6.60 17.31 -6.56
N ALA A 188 6.31 17.76 -5.35
CA ALA A 188 5.07 17.41 -4.69
C ALA A 188 3.87 18.08 -5.39
N SER A 189 2.81 17.33 -5.52
CA SER A 189 1.50 17.81 -6.00
C SER A 189 0.69 18.43 -4.86
N SER A 190 -0.34 19.17 -5.22
CA SER A 190 -1.29 19.72 -4.25
C SER A 190 -2.16 18.61 -3.61
N VAL A 191 -2.75 18.92 -2.48
CA VAL A 191 -3.66 17.97 -1.80
C VAL A 191 -4.89 17.64 -2.66
N SER A 192 -5.40 18.61 -3.42
CA SER A 192 -6.51 18.37 -4.35
C SER A 192 -6.13 17.41 -5.48
N GLU A 193 -4.92 17.53 -6.04
CA GLU A 193 -4.40 16.62 -7.08
C GLU A 193 -4.20 15.20 -6.52
N VAL A 194 -3.70 15.05 -5.29
CA VAL A 194 -3.49 13.74 -4.68
C VAL A 194 -4.84 13.05 -4.36
N TYR A 195 -5.85 13.79 -3.87
CA TYR A 195 -7.19 13.22 -3.73
C TYR A 195 -7.81 12.85 -5.08
N ALA A 196 -7.62 13.67 -6.11
CA ALA A 196 -8.12 13.37 -7.45
C ALA A 196 -7.47 12.09 -8.00
N GLN A 197 -6.15 11.92 -7.83
CA GLN A 197 -5.46 10.69 -8.23
C GLN A 197 -5.99 9.47 -7.49
N SER A 198 -6.19 9.58 -6.17
CA SER A 198 -6.76 8.51 -5.37
C SER A 198 -8.14 8.07 -5.86
N ILE A 199 -9.03 9.05 -6.09
CA ILE A 199 -10.40 8.79 -6.54
C ILE A 199 -10.42 8.20 -7.95
N ASN A 200 -9.62 8.73 -8.87
CA ASN A 200 -9.52 8.21 -10.24
C ASN A 200 -9.04 6.75 -10.26
N ASP A 201 -7.99 6.43 -9.51
CA ASP A 201 -7.51 5.05 -9.39
C ASP A 201 -8.59 4.10 -8.85
N LEU A 202 -9.36 4.54 -7.87
CA LEU A 202 -10.41 3.75 -7.24
C LEU A 202 -11.65 3.60 -8.15
N GLU A 203 -12.01 4.64 -8.91
CA GLU A 203 -13.11 4.58 -9.88
C GLU A 203 -12.77 3.62 -11.02
N GLU A 204 -11.55 3.68 -11.57
CA GLU A 204 -11.09 2.72 -12.58
C GLU A 204 -11.00 1.28 -12.01
N ALA A 205 -10.55 1.13 -10.78
CA ALA A 205 -10.52 -0.17 -10.11
C ALA A 205 -11.92 -0.79 -9.99
N LEU A 206 -12.93 0.01 -9.68
CA LEU A 206 -14.33 -0.45 -9.56
C LEU A 206 -14.88 -0.96 -10.89
N GLU A 207 -14.45 -0.39 -12.01
CA GLU A 207 -14.83 -0.83 -13.36
C GLU A 207 -14.11 -2.13 -13.79
N LEU A 208 -12.85 -2.29 -13.37
CA LEU A 208 -12.00 -3.40 -13.81
C LEU A 208 -12.21 -4.68 -13.00
N ILE A 209 -12.47 -4.57 -11.70
CA ILE A 209 -12.68 -5.76 -10.86
C ILE A 209 -14.07 -6.34 -11.16
N PRO A 210 -14.16 -7.62 -11.61
CA PRO A 210 -15.45 -8.22 -11.89
C PRO A 210 -16.36 -8.25 -10.65
N GLU A 211 -17.62 -7.89 -10.79
CA GLU A 211 -18.60 -7.99 -9.67
C GLU A 211 -18.79 -9.41 -9.15
N THR A 212 -18.49 -10.40 -10.01
CA THR A 212 -18.57 -11.81 -9.67
C THR A 212 -17.32 -12.35 -8.96
N TYR A 213 -16.28 -11.50 -8.82
CA TYR A 213 -15.08 -11.93 -8.13
C TYR A 213 -15.34 -12.11 -6.65
N VAL A 214 -15.06 -13.33 -6.16
CA VAL A 214 -15.10 -13.68 -4.74
C VAL A 214 -13.66 -13.85 -4.26
N ARG A 215 -13.25 -13.03 -3.32
CA ARG A 215 -11.92 -13.10 -2.72
C ARG A 215 -11.80 -14.29 -1.77
N ASP A 216 -10.66 -14.95 -1.78
CA ASP A 216 -10.31 -16.08 -0.92
C ASP A 216 -9.70 -15.66 0.42
N ALA A 217 -9.39 -14.36 0.59
CA ALA A 217 -8.83 -13.81 1.81
C ALA A 217 -9.28 -12.37 2.04
N LYS A 218 -9.47 -12.01 3.31
CA LYS A 218 -9.98 -10.69 3.74
C LYS A 218 -9.08 -9.52 3.31
N HIS A 219 -7.82 -9.76 3.07
CA HIS A 219 -6.88 -8.71 2.64
C HIS A 219 -6.92 -8.42 1.14
N LYS A 220 -7.46 -9.32 0.33
CA LYS A 220 -7.62 -9.07 -1.12
C LYS A 220 -8.71 -8.04 -1.36
N ILE A 221 -8.58 -7.33 -2.48
CA ILE A 221 -9.47 -6.23 -2.82
C ILE A 221 -10.52 -6.71 -3.83
N ASP A 222 -11.78 -6.54 -3.49
CA ASP A 222 -12.95 -6.71 -4.35
C ASP A 222 -13.72 -5.40 -4.47
N ASN A 223 -14.84 -5.41 -5.18
CA ASN A 223 -15.67 -4.22 -5.38
C ASN A 223 -16.21 -3.63 -4.06
N GLU A 224 -16.44 -4.44 -3.04
CA GLU A 224 -16.92 -3.94 -1.75
C GLU A 224 -15.84 -3.16 -1.01
N VAL A 225 -14.59 -3.64 -1.05
CA VAL A 225 -13.43 -2.90 -0.52
C VAL A 225 -13.24 -1.58 -1.26
N VAL A 226 -13.30 -1.62 -2.61
CA VAL A 226 -13.16 -0.40 -3.43
C VAL A 226 -14.24 0.62 -3.10
N LEU A 227 -15.52 0.20 -3.00
CA LEU A 227 -16.63 1.07 -2.64
C LEU A 227 -16.45 1.73 -1.26
N GLY A 228 -15.95 0.95 -0.28
CA GLY A 228 -15.67 1.47 1.06
C GLY A 228 -14.56 2.53 1.07
N ILE A 229 -13.47 2.29 0.30
CA ILE A 229 -12.37 3.25 0.17
C ILE A 229 -12.83 4.49 -0.60
N LEU A 230 -13.57 4.33 -1.72
CA LEU A 230 -14.13 5.42 -2.51
C LEU A 230 -15.05 6.33 -1.69
N SER A 231 -15.94 5.74 -0.90
CA SER A 231 -16.80 6.48 0.03
C SER A 231 -15.99 7.42 0.91
N ARG A 232 -14.91 6.88 1.52
CA ARG A 232 -14.02 7.63 2.40
C ARG A 232 -13.21 8.68 1.65
N ALA A 233 -12.66 8.34 0.48
CA ALA A 233 -11.88 9.26 -0.35
C ALA A 233 -12.73 10.46 -0.79
N CYS A 234 -13.95 10.21 -1.28
CA CYS A 234 -14.89 11.25 -1.66
C CYS A 234 -15.32 12.10 -0.46
N LEU A 235 -15.54 11.49 0.72
CA LEU A 235 -15.86 12.22 1.95
C LEU A 235 -14.73 13.19 2.32
N TYR A 236 -13.48 12.76 2.29
CA TYR A 236 -12.33 13.61 2.61
C TYR A 236 -12.08 14.67 1.55
N ALA A 237 -12.33 14.35 0.28
CA ALA A 237 -12.26 15.30 -0.82
C ALA A 237 -13.49 16.23 -0.92
N ARG A 238 -14.42 16.21 0.06
CA ARG A 238 -15.68 17.00 0.09
C ARG A 238 -16.61 16.76 -1.10
N GLN A 239 -16.48 15.61 -1.77
CA GLN A 239 -17.38 15.18 -2.86
C GLN A 239 -18.59 14.44 -2.28
N TRP A 240 -19.46 15.14 -1.58
CA TRP A 240 -20.55 14.58 -0.75
C TRP A 240 -21.50 13.66 -1.53
N GLU A 241 -21.89 14.05 -2.73
CA GLU A 241 -22.82 13.28 -3.59
C GLU A 241 -22.17 11.96 -4.05
N LYS A 242 -20.88 11.98 -4.41
CA LYS A 242 -20.14 10.77 -4.73
C LYS A 242 -19.97 9.88 -3.50
N ALA A 243 -19.61 10.45 -2.36
CA ALA A 243 -19.47 9.71 -1.10
C ALA A 243 -20.78 8.97 -0.76
N LYS A 244 -21.91 9.68 -0.84
CA LYS A 244 -23.24 9.07 -0.65
C LYS A 244 -23.50 7.95 -1.66
N THR A 245 -23.25 8.20 -2.94
CA THR A 245 -23.49 7.22 -4.01
C THR A 245 -22.74 5.93 -3.79
N TYR A 246 -21.44 5.99 -3.41
CA TYR A 246 -20.63 4.79 -3.17
C TYR A 246 -21.00 4.10 -1.87
N SER A 247 -21.38 4.85 -0.83
CA SER A 247 -21.92 4.27 0.42
C SER A 247 -23.22 3.51 0.18
N ASP A 248 -24.14 4.10 -0.56
CA ASP A 248 -25.43 3.47 -0.89
C ASP A 248 -25.23 2.18 -1.71
N LYS A 249 -24.33 2.21 -2.70
CA LYS A 249 -23.97 1.01 -3.49
C LYS A 249 -23.39 -0.10 -2.62
N LEU A 250 -22.53 0.24 -1.67
CA LEU A 250 -21.93 -0.73 -0.75
C LEU A 250 -23.00 -1.34 0.17
N LEU A 251 -23.80 -0.52 0.80
CA LEU A 251 -24.86 -0.97 1.73
C LEU A 251 -25.93 -1.81 1.05
N ALA A 252 -26.19 -1.58 -0.24
CA ALA A 252 -27.13 -2.40 -1.01
C ALA A 252 -26.60 -3.83 -1.28
N LYS A 253 -25.29 -4.09 -1.19
CA LYS A 253 -24.71 -5.41 -1.46
C LYS A 253 -24.90 -6.39 -0.31
N ASN A 254 -24.82 -5.93 0.94
CA ASN A 254 -24.87 -6.81 2.10
C ASN A 254 -25.28 -6.04 3.38
N ASN A 255 -25.78 -6.77 4.36
CA ASN A 255 -25.96 -6.26 5.72
C ASN A 255 -24.72 -6.54 6.55
N TYR A 256 -23.88 -5.51 6.70
CA TYR A 256 -22.61 -5.60 7.45
C TYR A 256 -22.78 -5.41 8.96
N LEU A 257 -23.94 -5.00 9.44
CA LEU A 257 -24.12 -4.67 10.85
C LEU A 257 -24.05 -5.93 11.73
N MET A 258 -23.24 -5.86 12.76
CA MET A 258 -23.22 -6.86 13.83
C MET A 258 -24.49 -6.78 14.66
N THR A 259 -24.90 -7.91 15.19
CA THR A 259 -25.89 -7.98 16.29
C THR A 259 -25.23 -7.50 17.60
N GLU A 260 -26.06 -7.14 18.58
CA GLU A 260 -25.59 -6.79 19.92
C GLU A 260 -24.73 -7.91 20.56
N SER A 261 -25.09 -9.18 20.33
CA SER A 261 -24.34 -10.32 20.82
C SER A 261 -22.95 -10.42 20.17
N GLU A 262 -22.87 -10.24 18.86
CA GLU A 262 -21.60 -10.25 18.12
C GLU A 262 -20.70 -9.06 18.55
N TYR A 263 -21.28 -7.88 18.75
CA TYR A 263 -20.56 -6.72 19.27
C TYR A 263 -19.98 -6.98 20.66
N LYS A 264 -20.79 -7.54 21.59
CA LYS A 264 -20.36 -7.88 22.96
C LYS A 264 -19.33 -9.01 23.01
N ALA A 265 -19.28 -9.88 21.99
CA ALA A 265 -18.29 -10.95 21.89
C ALA A 265 -16.88 -10.43 21.59
N GLY A 266 -16.76 -9.17 21.13
CA GLY A 266 -15.49 -8.48 20.88
C GLY A 266 -15.02 -8.56 19.42
N PHE A 267 -13.98 -7.81 19.12
CA PHE A 267 -13.43 -7.59 17.77
C PHE A 267 -12.16 -8.44 17.56
N ASN A 268 -12.23 -9.73 17.75
CA ASN A 268 -11.09 -10.65 17.77
C ASN A 268 -11.05 -11.64 16.60
N SER A 269 -11.92 -11.50 15.63
CA SER A 269 -11.97 -12.34 14.43
C SER A 269 -11.92 -11.50 13.16
N VAL A 270 -11.01 -11.84 12.24
CA VAL A 270 -10.94 -11.23 10.91
C VAL A 270 -12.21 -11.51 10.09
N ASP A 271 -12.96 -12.58 10.43
CA ASP A 271 -14.19 -12.96 9.75
C ASP A 271 -15.41 -12.14 10.20
N ASN A 272 -15.23 -11.20 11.13
CA ASN A 272 -16.30 -10.29 11.51
C ASN A 272 -16.89 -9.61 10.27
N LYS A 273 -18.22 -9.64 10.16
CA LYS A 273 -18.92 -9.17 8.95
C LYS A 273 -18.84 -7.66 8.74
N GLU A 274 -18.65 -6.87 9.80
CA GLU A 274 -18.44 -5.41 9.67
C GLU A 274 -17.03 -5.07 9.17
N TRP A 275 -16.10 -6.00 9.24
CA TRP A 275 -14.77 -5.82 8.70
C TRP A 275 -14.75 -6.21 7.22
N ILE A 276 -15.01 -5.25 6.35
CA ILE A 276 -15.04 -5.46 4.91
C ILE A 276 -13.64 -5.80 4.40
N TRP A 277 -12.62 -5.17 4.93
CA TRP A 277 -11.22 -5.37 4.56
C TRP A 277 -10.36 -5.50 5.82
N GLY A 278 -9.40 -6.42 5.82
CA GLY A 278 -8.61 -6.67 7.01
C GLY A 278 -7.41 -7.58 6.76
N HIS A 279 -6.46 -7.51 7.68
CA HIS A 279 -5.24 -8.34 7.69
C HIS A 279 -5.34 -9.36 8.83
N ALA A 280 -5.31 -10.64 8.46
CA ALA A 280 -5.26 -11.72 9.45
C ALA A 280 -3.80 -11.88 9.92
N GLN A 281 -3.58 -11.70 11.22
CA GLN A 281 -2.27 -11.96 11.82
C GLN A 281 -2.13 -13.43 12.19
N THR A 282 -0.92 -13.97 12.02
CA THR A 282 -0.56 -15.34 12.35
C THR A 282 0.41 -15.39 13.54
N ASN A 283 0.56 -16.57 14.16
CA ASN A 283 1.38 -16.72 15.38
C ASN A 283 2.88 -16.48 15.15
N ASP A 284 3.35 -16.58 13.93
CA ASP A 284 4.74 -16.29 13.52
C ASP A 284 5.01 -14.80 13.31
N GLN A 285 3.99 -13.97 13.29
CA GLN A 285 4.11 -12.51 13.32
C GLN A 285 4.40 -12.05 14.76
N SER A 286 5.65 -12.20 15.17
CA SER A 286 6.10 -12.12 16.58
C SER A 286 5.79 -10.80 17.30
N ASN A 287 5.48 -9.73 16.57
CA ASN A 287 5.22 -8.42 17.14
C ASN A 287 3.74 -8.17 17.46
N ALA A 288 2.85 -9.10 17.11
CA ALA A 288 1.42 -8.97 17.35
C ALA A 288 1.08 -8.80 18.83
N SER A 289 1.82 -9.47 19.72
CA SER A 289 1.56 -9.41 21.17
C SER A 289 1.65 -8.00 21.77
N TYR A 290 2.47 -7.13 21.20
CA TYR A 290 2.61 -5.74 21.68
C TYR A 290 1.45 -4.85 21.22
N GLN A 291 0.74 -5.21 20.18
CA GLN A 291 -0.35 -4.41 19.64
C GLN A 291 -1.60 -4.44 20.50
N PHE A 292 -1.88 -5.55 21.15
CA PHE A 292 -3.06 -5.74 22.00
C PHE A 292 -3.04 -4.86 23.25
N HIS A 293 -1.86 -4.51 23.74
CA HIS A 293 -1.71 -3.70 24.94
C HIS A 293 -2.04 -2.22 24.74
N TYR A 294 -2.15 -1.76 23.50
CA TYR A 294 -2.47 -0.35 23.21
C TYR A 294 -3.90 0.03 23.59
N LEU A 295 -4.82 -0.92 23.53
CA LEU A 295 -6.23 -0.72 23.85
C LEU A 295 -6.65 -1.34 25.18
N ASP A 296 -5.71 -1.94 25.92
CA ASP A 296 -5.98 -2.56 27.21
C ASP A 296 -5.87 -1.54 28.35
N THR A 297 -7.01 -1.10 28.85
CA THR A 297 -7.11 -0.18 29.99
C THR A 297 -6.81 -0.84 31.34
N THR A 298 -6.71 -2.18 31.39
CA THR A 298 -6.48 -2.95 32.62
C THR A 298 -5.00 -3.21 32.90
N THR A 299 -4.15 -3.12 31.88
CA THR A 299 -2.72 -3.38 32.02
C THR A 299 -2.01 -2.24 32.73
N LYS A 300 -1.57 -2.50 33.95
CA LYS A 300 -0.86 -1.52 34.80
C LYS A 300 0.66 -1.59 34.72
N GLY A 301 1.22 -2.12 33.63
CA GLY A 301 2.65 -2.27 33.44
C GLY A 301 3.33 -1.01 32.88
N SER A 302 4.51 -0.66 33.38
CA SER A 302 5.31 0.46 32.88
C SER A 302 5.88 0.24 31.46
N TYR A 303 5.71 -0.95 30.89
CA TYR A 303 6.23 -1.35 29.59
C TYR A 303 5.19 -1.33 28.47
N TYR A 304 3.92 -1.17 28.80
CA TYR A 304 2.84 -1.25 27.84
C TYR A 304 2.22 0.12 27.59
N TYR A 305 1.89 0.35 26.35
CA TYR A 305 1.23 1.55 25.89
C TYR A 305 -0.27 1.32 25.97
N SER A 306 -1.00 2.16 26.61
CA SER A 306 -2.45 2.08 26.64
C SER A 306 -3.09 3.39 26.24
N PHE A 307 -4.18 3.29 25.54
CA PHE A 307 -5.09 4.37 25.22
C PHE A 307 -6.34 4.19 26.09
N ASN A 308 -6.78 5.25 26.72
CA ASN A 308 -8.10 5.30 27.33
C ASN A 308 -9.02 6.07 26.41
N ALA A 309 -10.23 5.55 26.20
CA ALA A 309 -11.26 6.34 25.60
C ALA A 309 -11.57 7.53 26.52
N ASP A 310 -11.76 8.70 25.93
CA ASP A 310 -12.25 9.86 26.66
C ASP A 310 -13.69 9.57 27.10
N PRO A 311 -14.04 9.70 28.38
CA PRO A 311 -15.35 9.35 28.90
C PRO A 311 -16.47 10.28 28.39
#